data_8606092a805f2d1a39f36ac72983452d
#
_entry.id   8606092a805f2d1a39f36ac72983452d
#
_cell.length_a   1.000
_cell.length_b   1.000
_cell.length_c   1.000
_cell.angle_alpha   90.00
_cell.angle_beta   90.00
_cell.angle_gamma   90.00
#
_symmetry.space_group_name_H-M   'P 1'
#
loop_
_entity.id
_entity.type
_entity.pdbx_description
1 polymer ?
#
loop_
_entity_poly.entity_id
_entity_poly.type
_entity_poly.pdbx_seq_one_letter_code
_entity_poly.pdbx_strand_id
1 'polypeptide(L)'
;MRFSTLVFCLLLLASPAGAQPDPSAASAEEAVRATIDALFDGMRAGDSTAVRAVFAEGARLQTAVGPSDSTAVRTTPIRDFVRAVGQPHEQVWDERIWDVEIRVDGPLASAWVPYVFYLGDEQSHCGVNAMQFVRRAEGWKILQITDTRRQECDVPAEVRASD
;
A
#
# COMPACT_ATOMS: atom_id res chain seq x y z
N MET A 1 -72.80 29.70 7.33
CA MET A 1 -71.34 29.98 7.30
C MET A 1 -70.59 28.70 7.59
N ARG A 2 -69.94 28.11 6.56
CA ARG A 2 -69.18 26.85 6.69
C ARG A 2 -67.67 27.22 6.66
N PHE A 3 -67.01 27.06 7.78
CA PHE A 3 -65.54 27.23 7.86
C PHE A 3 -64.88 25.89 7.40
N SER A 4 -64.14 25.98 6.30
CA SER A 4 -63.33 24.89 5.78
C SER A 4 -61.89 25.02 6.35
N THR A 5 -61.54 24.08 7.22
CA THR A 5 -60.19 24.05 7.82
C THR A 5 -59.25 23.30 6.87
N LEU A 6 -58.32 24.02 6.25
CA LEU A 6 -57.24 23.47 5.45
C LEU A 6 -56.13 22.93 6.40
N VAL A 7 -55.94 21.64 6.45
CA VAL A 7 -54.84 20.98 7.13
C VAL A 7 -53.63 20.97 6.16
N PHE A 8 -52.62 21.76 6.49
CA PHE A 8 -51.35 21.80 5.75
C PHE A 8 -50.42 20.67 6.27
N CYS A 9 -50.28 19.61 5.50
CA CYS A 9 -49.40 18.48 5.84
C CYS A 9 -47.97 18.84 5.44
N LEU A 10 -47.11 19.17 6.42
CA LEU A 10 -45.71 19.48 6.23
C LEU A 10 -44.92 18.16 6.07
N LEU A 11 -44.55 17.78 4.83
CA LEU A 11 -43.69 16.67 4.54
C LEU A 11 -42.23 17.03 4.87
N LEU A 12 -41.74 16.55 5.99
CA LEU A 12 -40.30 16.61 6.34
C LEU A 12 -39.53 15.60 5.46
N LEU A 13 -38.82 16.11 4.46
CA LEU A 13 -37.85 15.36 3.69
C LEU A 13 -36.63 15.09 4.58
N ALA A 14 -36.52 13.87 5.11
CA ALA A 14 -35.31 13.40 5.77
C ALA A 14 -34.24 13.16 4.70
N SER A 15 -33.20 14.03 4.63
CA SER A 15 -32.00 13.79 3.83
C SER A 15 -31.24 12.59 4.42
N PRO A 16 -30.76 11.63 3.60
CA PRO A 16 -29.89 10.59 4.11
C PRO A 16 -28.61 11.25 4.63
N ALA A 17 -28.30 11.07 5.92
CA ALA A 17 -27.01 11.43 6.49
C ALA A 17 -25.96 10.57 5.82
N GLY A 18 -25.15 11.15 4.94
CA GLY A 18 -23.94 10.51 4.43
C GLY A 18 -23.04 10.16 5.61
N ALA A 19 -22.60 8.90 5.70
CA ALA A 19 -21.66 8.48 6.72
C ALA A 19 -20.36 9.30 6.53
N GLN A 20 -20.02 10.15 7.50
CA GLN A 20 -18.73 10.81 7.53
C GLN A 20 -17.65 9.78 7.81
N PRO A 21 -16.51 9.82 7.09
CA PRO A 21 -15.41 8.92 7.37
C PRO A 21 -14.92 9.11 8.82
N ASP A 22 -14.65 8.02 9.50
CA ASP A 22 -14.15 8.03 10.88
C ASP A 22 -12.74 8.68 10.89
N PRO A 23 -12.52 9.79 11.61
CA PRO A 23 -11.21 10.43 11.68
C PRO A 23 -10.10 9.51 12.19
N SER A 24 -10.43 8.49 12.99
CA SER A 24 -9.47 7.50 13.49
C SER A 24 -9.04 6.54 12.39
N ALA A 25 -9.91 6.20 11.44
CA ALA A 25 -9.59 5.39 10.28
C ALA A 25 -8.67 6.14 9.31
N ALA A 26 -8.97 7.41 9.02
CA ALA A 26 -8.13 8.25 8.17
C ALA A 26 -6.69 8.39 8.73
N SER A 27 -6.54 8.63 10.04
CA SER A 27 -5.22 8.68 10.69
C SER A 27 -4.48 7.32 10.67
N ALA A 28 -5.21 6.20 10.68
CA ALA A 28 -4.64 4.88 10.58
C ALA A 28 -4.16 4.57 9.14
N GLU A 29 -4.91 4.99 8.13
CA GLU A 29 -4.49 4.87 6.72
C GLU A 29 -3.23 5.68 6.43
N GLU A 30 -3.14 6.92 6.94
CA GLU A 30 -1.93 7.74 6.85
C GLU A 30 -0.72 7.06 7.51
N ALA A 31 -0.89 6.43 8.67
CA ALA A 31 0.18 5.72 9.35
C ALA A 31 0.60 4.43 8.63
N VAL A 32 -0.33 3.72 7.98
CA VAL A 32 0.00 2.60 7.09
C VAL A 32 0.75 3.10 5.85
N ARG A 33 0.29 4.21 5.24
CA ARG A 33 0.96 4.84 4.11
C ARG A 33 2.40 5.24 4.46
N ALA A 34 2.62 5.86 5.60
CA ALA A 34 3.97 6.20 6.07
C ALA A 34 4.87 4.96 6.26
N THR A 35 4.30 3.81 6.62
CA THR A 35 5.05 2.54 6.72
C THR A 35 5.45 2.02 5.33
N ILE A 36 4.59 2.18 4.32
CA ILE A 36 4.88 1.84 2.92
C ILE A 36 6.00 2.76 2.39
N ASP A 37 5.86 4.06 2.57
CA ASP A 37 6.83 5.04 2.12
C ASP A 37 8.21 4.81 2.76
N ALA A 38 8.25 4.51 4.08
CA ALA A 38 9.49 4.19 4.79
C ALA A 38 10.20 2.93 4.26
N LEU A 39 9.46 1.92 3.75
CA LEU A 39 10.05 0.77 3.09
C LEU A 39 10.80 1.19 1.82
N PHE A 40 10.14 1.91 0.91
CA PHE A 40 10.70 2.26 -0.38
C PHE A 40 11.78 3.34 -0.28
N ASP A 41 11.64 4.29 0.64
CA ASP A 41 12.69 5.26 0.95
C ASP A 41 13.94 4.57 1.51
N GLY A 42 13.76 3.59 2.41
CA GLY A 42 14.85 2.79 2.92
C GLY A 42 15.56 1.97 1.84
N MET A 43 14.81 1.40 0.89
CA MET A 43 15.36 0.70 -0.27
C MET A 43 16.19 1.64 -1.15
N ARG A 44 15.64 2.80 -1.49
CA ARG A 44 16.31 3.82 -2.31
C ARG A 44 17.60 4.34 -1.65
N ALA A 45 17.57 4.50 -0.32
CA ALA A 45 18.72 4.92 0.46
C ALA A 45 19.76 3.82 0.73
N GLY A 46 19.46 2.54 0.43
CA GLY A 46 20.29 1.41 0.85
C GLY A 46 20.32 1.21 2.37
N ASP A 47 19.32 1.75 3.10
CA ASP A 47 19.24 1.69 4.56
C ASP A 47 18.54 0.40 5.02
N SER A 48 19.34 -0.64 5.20
CA SER A 48 18.84 -1.93 5.71
C SER A 48 18.24 -1.85 7.11
N THR A 49 18.63 -0.86 7.93
CA THR A 49 18.07 -0.68 9.28
C THR A 49 16.65 -0.13 9.19
N ALA A 50 16.43 0.90 8.38
CA ALA A 50 15.11 1.45 8.12
C ALA A 50 14.19 0.39 7.51
N VAL A 51 14.66 -0.33 6.48
CA VAL A 51 13.90 -1.43 5.86
C VAL A 51 13.57 -2.52 6.87
N ARG A 52 14.51 -2.94 7.73
CA ARG A 52 14.21 -3.95 8.75
C ARG A 52 13.16 -3.48 9.75
N ALA A 53 13.17 -2.20 10.10
CA ALA A 53 12.29 -1.63 11.13
C ALA A 53 10.80 -1.66 10.74
N VAL A 54 10.46 -1.65 9.45
CA VAL A 54 9.05 -1.67 9.00
C VAL A 54 8.44 -3.07 8.97
N PHE A 55 9.24 -4.14 9.05
CA PHE A 55 8.73 -5.50 9.04
C PHE A 55 8.44 -6.03 10.44
N ALA A 56 7.32 -6.73 10.59
CA ALA A 56 7.03 -7.53 11.77
C ALA A 56 7.99 -8.73 11.88
N GLU A 57 8.11 -9.29 13.08
CA GLU A 57 8.75 -10.59 13.25
C GLU A 57 7.94 -11.68 12.52
N GLY A 58 8.64 -12.56 11.79
CA GLY A 58 8.01 -13.61 10.99
C GLY A 58 7.34 -13.13 9.69
N ALA A 59 7.56 -11.87 9.29
CA ALA A 59 7.02 -11.33 8.04
C ALA A 59 7.46 -12.15 6.83
N ARG A 60 6.63 -12.15 5.77
CA ARG A 60 6.85 -12.88 4.52
C ARG A 60 6.99 -11.93 3.35
N LEU A 61 7.97 -12.22 2.49
CA LEU A 61 8.12 -11.59 1.19
C LEU A 61 8.00 -12.66 0.11
N GLN A 62 7.02 -12.54 -0.75
CA GLN A 62 6.65 -13.54 -1.73
C GLN A 62 6.43 -12.91 -3.10
N THR A 63 6.77 -13.65 -4.16
CA THR A 63 6.50 -13.25 -5.54
C THR A 63 5.67 -14.34 -6.21
N ALA A 64 4.55 -13.97 -6.80
CA ALA A 64 3.77 -14.83 -7.68
C ALA A 64 4.41 -14.83 -9.07
N VAL A 65 4.92 -15.98 -9.51
CA VAL A 65 5.67 -16.14 -10.77
C VAL A 65 5.03 -17.19 -11.68
N GLY A 66 5.10 -16.95 -12.97
CA GLY A 66 4.58 -17.84 -13.99
C GLY A 66 3.23 -17.38 -14.59
N PRO A 67 2.71 -18.14 -15.56
CA PRO A 67 1.42 -17.90 -16.16
C PRO A 67 0.28 -18.07 -15.15
N SER A 68 -0.86 -17.42 -15.40
CA SER A 68 -2.02 -17.42 -14.48
C SER A 68 -2.62 -18.79 -14.20
N ASP A 69 -2.44 -19.75 -15.10
CA ASP A 69 -2.92 -21.14 -14.99
C ASP A 69 -1.94 -22.07 -14.28
N SER A 70 -0.69 -21.63 -14.05
CA SER A 70 0.39 -22.41 -13.45
C SER A 70 1.30 -21.56 -12.56
N THR A 71 0.70 -20.59 -11.83
CA THR A 71 1.43 -19.69 -10.93
C THR A 71 2.08 -20.45 -9.77
N ALA A 72 3.37 -20.24 -9.59
CA ALA A 72 4.11 -20.64 -8.41
C ALA A 72 4.33 -19.45 -7.47
N VAL A 73 4.54 -19.71 -6.18
CA VAL A 73 4.90 -18.68 -5.20
C VAL A 73 6.34 -18.89 -4.78
N ARG A 74 7.19 -17.90 -5.04
CA ARG A 74 8.58 -17.85 -4.57
C ARG A 74 8.64 -17.03 -3.30
N THR A 75 9.26 -17.57 -2.24
CA THR A 75 9.45 -16.85 -0.97
C THR A 75 10.90 -16.41 -0.84
N THR A 76 11.10 -15.14 -0.51
CA THR A 76 12.40 -14.56 -0.15
C THR A 76 12.42 -14.33 1.37
N PRO A 77 13.36 -14.91 2.12
CA PRO A 77 13.48 -14.61 3.54
C PRO A 77 13.74 -13.11 3.77
N ILE A 78 13.02 -12.49 4.70
CA ILE A 78 13.16 -11.04 4.99
C ILE A 78 14.62 -10.68 5.31
N ARG A 79 15.33 -11.51 6.07
CA ARG A 79 16.76 -11.27 6.37
C ARG A 79 17.63 -11.16 5.12
N ASP A 80 17.31 -11.95 4.07
CA ASP A 80 18.09 -11.95 2.85
C ASP A 80 17.79 -10.71 2.00
N PHE A 81 16.52 -10.28 1.98
CA PHE A 81 16.11 -9.02 1.37
C PHE A 81 16.76 -7.81 2.07
N VAL A 82 16.63 -7.72 3.40
CA VAL A 82 17.25 -6.65 4.20
C VAL A 82 18.75 -6.59 4.01
N ARG A 83 19.42 -7.76 3.99
CA ARG A 83 20.86 -7.82 3.73
C ARG A 83 21.19 -7.35 2.31
N ALA A 84 20.39 -7.75 1.32
CA ALA A 84 20.57 -7.28 -0.05
C ALA A 84 20.47 -5.77 -0.14
N VAL A 85 19.44 -5.14 0.44
CA VAL A 85 19.30 -3.68 0.45
C VAL A 85 20.53 -2.97 1.04
N GLY A 86 21.12 -3.52 2.09
CA GLY A 86 22.29 -2.91 2.77
C GLY A 86 23.64 -3.18 2.10
N GLN A 87 23.71 -3.95 1.00
CA GLN A 87 24.95 -4.09 0.26
C GLN A 87 25.23 -2.88 -0.62
N PRO A 88 26.48 -2.57 -0.93
CA PRO A 88 26.78 -1.57 -1.95
C PRO A 88 26.16 -1.95 -3.28
N HIS A 89 25.39 -1.03 -3.88
CA HIS A 89 24.82 -1.17 -5.20
C HIS A 89 25.46 -0.20 -6.18
N GLU A 90 25.75 -0.64 -7.41
CA GLU A 90 26.19 0.24 -8.49
C GLU A 90 25.05 1.17 -8.95
N GLN A 91 23.81 0.72 -8.80
CA GLN A 91 22.60 1.43 -9.20
C GLN A 91 21.61 1.52 -8.04
N VAL A 92 20.93 2.64 -7.94
CA VAL A 92 19.88 2.86 -6.93
C VAL A 92 18.71 1.90 -7.18
N TRP A 93 18.20 1.32 -6.12
CA TRP A 93 16.97 0.53 -6.13
C TRP A 93 15.78 1.45 -5.88
N ASP A 94 15.10 1.86 -6.94
CA ASP A 94 14.00 2.81 -6.86
C ASP A 94 12.67 2.15 -7.23
N GLU A 95 11.82 1.96 -6.24
CA GLU A 95 10.46 1.46 -6.42
C GLU A 95 9.48 2.62 -6.28
N ARG A 96 8.88 3.03 -7.39
CA ARG A 96 7.92 4.12 -7.48
C ARG A 96 6.52 3.56 -7.48
N ILE A 97 5.66 4.13 -6.65
CA ILE A 97 4.30 3.64 -6.42
C ILE A 97 3.25 4.72 -6.75
N TRP A 98 2.05 4.28 -7.12
CA TRP A 98 0.92 5.16 -7.40
C TRP A 98 -0.40 4.48 -7.02
N ASP A 99 -1.51 5.23 -7.00
CA ASP A 99 -2.88 4.74 -6.76
C ASP A 99 -2.97 3.71 -5.62
N VAL A 100 -2.32 4.01 -4.50
CA VAL A 100 -2.28 3.12 -3.34
C VAL A 100 -3.65 3.05 -2.68
N GLU A 101 -4.24 1.86 -2.66
CA GLU A 101 -5.50 1.58 -1.97
C GLU A 101 -5.22 0.94 -0.61
N ILE A 102 -5.62 1.61 0.47
CA ILE A 102 -5.45 1.11 1.85
C ILE A 102 -6.82 0.82 2.45
N ARG A 103 -6.90 -0.25 3.23
CA ARG A 103 -8.09 -0.60 4.01
C ARG A 103 -7.64 -0.98 5.42
N VAL A 104 -8.31 -0.42 6.42
CA VAL A 104 -8.01 -0.63 7.83
C VAL A 104 -9.21 -1.22 8.56
N ASP A 105 -8.98 -2.23 9.38
CA ASP A 105 -9.94 -2.81 10.32
C ASP A 105 -9.25 -3.04 11.68
N GLY A 106 -9.40 -2.08 12.59
CA GLY A 106 -8.77 -2.10 13.91
C GLY A 106 -7.25 -2.29 13.85
N PRO A 107 -6.70 -3.40 14.34
CA PRO A 107 -5.25 -3.65 14.33
C PRO A 107 -4.73 -4.26 13.02
N LEU A 108 -5.57 -4.51 12.05
CA LEU A 108 -5.23 -5.09 10.75
C LEU A 108 -5.40 -4.07 9.63
N ALA A 109 -4.47 -4.05 8.68
CA ALA A 109 -4.64 -3.31 7.44
C ALA A 109 -4.15 -4.11 6.23
N SER A 110 -4.64 -3.73 5.06
CA SER A 110 -4.15 -4.22 3.77
C SER A 110 -3.93 -3.06 2.81
N ALA A 111 -3.00 -3.22 1.87
CA ALA A 111 -2.80 -2.27 0.79
C ALA A 111 -2.61 -2.99 -0.55
N TRP A 112 -3.15 -2.38 -1.60
CA TRP A 112 -2.90 -2.71 -3.00
C TRP A 112 -2.07 -1.60 -3.60
N VAL A 113 -0.83 -1.91 -3.98
CA VAL A 113 0.21 -0.92 -4.28
C VAL A 113 0.78 -1.21 -5.67
N PRO A 114 0.23 -0.60 -6.74
CA PRO A 114 0.86 -0.64 -8.05
C PRO A 114 2.25 -0.02 -7.99
N TYR A 115 3.22 -0.64 -8.67
CA TYR A 115 4.61 -0.22 -8.62
C TYR A 115 5.34 -0.39 -9.96
N VAL A 116 6.39 0.38 -10.13
CA VAL A 116 7.44 0.18 -11.11
C VAL A 116 8.79 0.23 -10.41
N PHE A 117 9.65 -0.73 -10.70
CA PHE A 117 10.98 -0.84 -10.08
C PHE A 117 12.06 -0.51 -11.10
N TYR A 118 12.92 0.42 -10.72
CA TYR A 118 14.09 0.84 -11.49
C TYR A 118 15.38 0.37 -10.83
N LEU A 119 16.37 0.09 -11.67
CA LEU A 119 17.78 -0.05 -11.31
C LEU A 119 18.51 1.14 -11.94
N GLY A 120 18.82 2.16 -11.14
CA GLY A 120 19.20 3.46 -11.67
C GLY A 120 18.10 4.02 -12.56
N ASP A 121 18.43 4.33 -13.82
CA ASP A 121 17.49 4.89 -14.79
C ASP A 121 16.75 3.83 -15.62
N GLU A 122 17.09 2.53 -15.45
CA GLU A 122 16.52 1.45 -16.25
C GLU A 122 15.34 0.78 -15.52
N GLN A 123 14.18 0.73 -16.18
CA GLN A 123 13.05 -0.05 -15.69
C GLN A 123 13.38 -1.53 -15.69
N SER A 124 13.38 -2.15 -14.53
CA SER A 124 13.59 -3.60 -14.37
C SER A 124 12.29 -4.38 -14.56
N HIS A 125 11.26 -4.02 -13.83
CA HIS A 125 9.95 -4.66 -13.87
C HIS A 125 8.90 -3.76 -13.20
N CYS A 126 7.65 -4.17 -13.32
CA CYS A 126 6.52 -3.50 -12.67
C CYS A 126 5.48 -4.53 -12.22
N GLY A 127 4.55 -4.12 -11.40
CA GLY A 127 3.52 -5.03 -10.91
C GLY A 127 2.62 -4.41 -9.86
N VAL A 128 2.21 -5.26 -8.93
CA VAL A 128 1.44 -4.85 -7.75
C VAL A 128 2.01 -5.56 -6.54
N ASN A 129 2.18 -4.82 -5.45
CA ASN A 129 2.40 -5.37 -4.12
C ASN A 129 1.04 -5.49 -3.39
N ALA A 130 0.60 -6.70 -3.09
CA ALA A 130 -0.47 -6.97 -2.14
C ALA A 130 0.15 -7.07 -0.75
N MET A 131 -0.15 -6.09 0.11
CA MET A 131 0.49 -5.95 1.41
C MET A 131 -0.49 -6.16 2.55
N GLN A 132 -0.03 -6.75 3.66
CA GLN A 132 -0.76 -6.88 4.91
C GLN A 132 0.05 -6.30 6.05
N PHE A 133 -0.64 -5.64 6.99
CA PHE A 133 -0.04 -4.93 8.11
C PHE A 133 -0.72 -5.30 9.41
N VAL A 134 0.04 -5.19 10.51
CA VAL A 134 -0.47 -5.31 11.87
C VAL A 134 -0.03 -4.10 12.70
N ARG A 135 -0.94 -3.57 13.53
CA ARG A 135 -0.64 -2.51 14.47
C ARG A 135 0.05 -3.10 15.70
N ARG A 136 1.21 -2.54 16.05
CA ARG A 136 1.98 -2.86 17.26
C ARG A 136 2.11 -1.62 18.13
N ALA A 137 2.72 -1.74 19.33
CA ALA A 137 2.97 -0.61 20.22
C ALA A 137 3.85 0.47 19.56
N GLU A 138 4.80 0.05 18.72
CA GLU A 138 5.74 0.88 17.97
C GLU A 138 5.22 1.33 16.58
N GLY A 139 3.93 1.15 16.29
CA GLY A 139 3.29 1.54 15.03
C GLY A 139 2.90 0.36 14.14
N TRP A 140 2.58 0.66 12.88
CA TRP A 140 2.23 -0.35 11.89
C TRP A 140 3.46 -1.09 11.39
N LYS A 141 3.32 -2.41 11.20
CA LYS A 141 4.38 -3.29 10.70
C LYS A 141 3.86 -4.17 9.58
N ILE A 142 4.67 -4.37 8.56
CA ILE A 142 4.38 -5.25 7.43
C ILE A 142 4.44 -6.71 7.88
N LEU A 143 3.33 -7.43 7.73
CA LEU A 143 3.24 -8.88 7.97
C LEU A 143 3.60 -9.68 6.73
N GLN A 144 3.17 -9.19 5.56
CA GLN A 144 3.36 -9.88 4.29
C GLN A 144 3.35 -8.89 3.14
N ILE A 145 4.22 -9.16 2.17
CA ILE A 145 4.14 -8.62 0.82
C ILE A 145 4.08 -9.81 -0.13
N THR A 146 3.08 -9.82 -1.02
CA THR A 146 3.07 -10.71 -2.17
C THR A 146 3.01 -9.86 -3.43
N ASP A 147 4.06 -9.92 -4.24
CA ASP A 147 4.14 -9.15 -5.48
C ASP A 147 3.89 -9.99 -6.73
N THR A 148 3.49 -9.31 -7.80
CA THR A 148 3.54 -9.81 -9.16
C THR A 148 4.60 -9.05 -9.95
N ARG A 149 5.17 -9.67 -11.01
CA ARG A 149 6.21 -9.04 -11.85
C ARG A 149 5.88 -9.17 -13.32
N ARG A 150 5.94 -8.05 -14.04
CA ARG A 150 5.73 -7.93 -15.48
C ARG A 150 6.77 -6.99 -16.08
N GLN A 151 7.02 -7.13 -17.37
CA GLN A 151 7.93 -6.23 -18.08
C GLN A 151 7.21 -4.95 -18.53
N GLU A 152 5.91 -5.06 -18.80
CA GLU A 152 5.08 -3.96 -19.29
C GLU A 152 3.92 -3.68 -18.34
N CYS A 153 3.74 -2.42 -17.97
CA CYS A 153 2.62 -1.91 -17.19
C CYS A 153 2.21 -0.53 -17.72
N ASP A 154 0.96 -0.18 -17.45
CA ASP A 154 0.48 1.17 -17.68
C ASP A 154 0.90 2.05 -16.48
N VAL A 155 2.11 2.61 -16.56
CA VAL A 155 2.69 3.47 -15.52
C VAL A 155 2.33 4.91 -15.84
N PRO A 156 1.73 5.69 -14.90
CA PRO A 156 1.44 7.10 -15.09
C PRO A 156 2.69 7.92 -15.47
N ALA A 157 2.52 8.90 -16.35
CA ALA A 157 3.64 9.69 -16.88
C ALA A 157 4.40 10.44 -15.77
N GLU A 158 3.67 10.95 -14.78
CA GLU A 158 4.23 11.63 -13.59
C GLU A 158 5.08 10.71 -12.72
N VAL A 159 4.74 9.42 -12.63
CA VAL A 159 5.51 8.42 -11.89
C VAL A 159 6.82 8.07 -12.62
N ARG A 160 6.78 8.05 -13.96
CA ARG A 160 7.98 7.83 -14.78
C ARG A 160 8.96 8.99 -14.70
N ALA A 161 8.46 10.22 -14.60
CA ALA A 161 9.23 11.45 -14.63
C ALA A 161 9.74 11.92 -13.25
N SER A 162 9.39 11.24 -12.15
CA SER A 162 9.89 11.60 -10.82
C SER A 162 11.38 11.27 -10.72
N ASP A 163 12.17 12.33 -10.49
CA ASP A 163 13.62 12.31 -10.24
C ASP A 163 13.93 11.81 -8.81
#